data_e2057daabe7de71ebc611ad25328f59c
#
_entry.id   e2057daabe7de71ebc611ad25328f59c
#
_cell.length_a   1.000
_cell.length_b   1.000
_cell.length_c   1.000
_cell.angle_alpha   90.00
_cell.angle_beta   90.00
_cell.angle_gamma   90.00
#
_symmetry.space_group_name_H-M   'P 1'
#
loop_
_entity.id
_entity.type
_entity.pdbx_description
1 polymer ?
#
loop_
_entity_poly.entity_id
_entity_poly.type
_entity_poly.pdbx_seq_one_letter_code
_entity_poly.pdbx_strand_id
1 'polypeptide(L)'
;KDFFQFYKETFLCVKNFCPDIEFSLPPTYYIVSEGYENWYLNFLEWCKQNDCIPDSLSFTYYDTKLISNKNHSKESFGFIYAMSLSESPDGLKDFVMQVLRERRRLNLGKLPIYLSEWNNTPSQQDLLNDTCFKSCYIVKNILENYDRLESFTYQALTDLMADSSLPNMLFFGGLGLFTVNGIPKASYYAYTLLQQLGDQFLGRGDEYFITRENDSFQVMLYNYRHFNYLYANGERFDMT
;
A
#
# COMPACT_ATOMS: atom_id res chain seq x y z
N LYS A 1 1.75 -18.06 19.15
CA LYS A 1 3.02 -18.51 19.78
C LYS A 1 3.84 -19.36 18.80
N ASP A 2 3.23 -20.26 18.04
CA ASP A 2 3.96 -21.14 17.11
C ASP A 2 4.61 -20.35 15.95
N PHE A 3 3.95 -19.31 15.42
CA PHE A 3 4.53 -18.43 14.41
C PHE A 3 5.77 -17.68 14.91
N PHE A 4 5.75 -17.16 16.14
CA PHE A 4 6.86 -16.42 16.71
C PHE A 4 8.11 -17.30 16.83
N GLN A 5 7.93 -18.52 17.33
CA GLN A 5 9.02 -19.49 17.45
C GLN A 5 9.55 -19.92 16.07
N PHE A 6 8.65 -20.20 15.12
CA PHE A 6 9.03 -20.51 13.74
C PHE A 6 9.84 -19.39 13.09
N TYR A 7 9.40 -18.14 13.27
CA TYR A 7 10.13 -16.96 12.79
C TYR A 7 11.55 -16.91 13.36
N LYS A 8 11.69 -17.04 14.69
CA LYS A 8 13.00 -16.98 15.35
C LYS A 8 13.94 -18.07 14.85
N GLU A 9 13.47 -19.29 14.74
CA GLU A 9 14.29 -20.42 14.25
C GLU A 9 14.72 -20.18 12.79
N THR A 10 13.82 -19.68 11.95
CA THR A 10 14.12 -19.34 10.56
C THR A 10 15.13 -18.20 10.49
N PHE A 11 14.93 -17.12 11.26
CA PHE A 11 15.84 -15.98 11.35
C PHE A 11 17.24 -16.42 11.74
N LEU A 12 17.37 -17.19 12.82
CA LEU A 12 18.66 -17.68 13.31
C LEU A 12 19.33 -18.62 12.29
N CYS A 13 18.58 -19.52 11.67
CA CYS A 13 19.08 -20.42 10.65
C CYS A 13 19.66 -19.64 9.45
N VAL A 14 18.88 -18.68 8.93
CA VAL A 14 19.29 -17.85 7.79
C VAL A 14 20.50 -17.01 8.14
N LYS A 15 20.50 -16.33 9.28
CA LYS A 15 21.62 -15.46 9.73
C LYS A 15 22.89 -16.25 10.04
N ASN A 16 22.77 -17.47 10.53
CA ASN A 16 23.92 -18.36 10.73
C ASN A 16 24.52 -18.85 9.40
N PHE A 17 23.69 -19.08 8.38
CA PHE A 17 24.14 -19.53 7.07
C PHE A 17 24.68 -18.37 6.21
N CYS A 18 24.00 -17.24 6.23
CA CYS A 18 24.35 -16.04 5.44
C CYS A 18 24.11 -14.79 6.30
N PRO A 19 25.10 -14.33 7.10
CA PRO A 19 24.92 -13.20 8.03
C PRO A 19 24.54 -11.89 7.37
N ASP A 20 24.99 -11.67 6.14
CA ASP A 20 24.82 -10.41 5.40
C ASP A 20 23.47 -10.32 4.67
N ILE A 21 22.68 -11.39 4.63
CA ILE A 21 21.38 -11.36 3.98
C ILE A 21 20.40 -10.49 4.78
N GLU A 22 19.71 -9.60 4.11
CA GLU A 22 18.63 -8.81 4.73
C GLU A 22 17.41 -9.71 4.96
N PHE A 23 17.00 -9.85 6.22
CA PHE A 23 15.86 -10.66 6.64
C PHE A 23 14.71 -9.72 7.04
N SER A 24 13.74 -9.60 6.15
CA SER A 24 12.57 -8.77 6.39
C SER A 24 11.45 -9.52 7.11
N LEU A 25 10.60 -8.78 7.77
CA LEU A 25 9.33 -9.31 8.26
C LEU A 25 8.47 -9.77 7.08
N PRO A 26 7.73 -10.90 7.23
CA PRO A 26 6.67 -11.20 6.28
C PRO A 26 5.70 -10.02 6.18
N PRO A 27 5.25 -9.65 4.97
CA PRO A 27 4.32 -8.55 4.81
C PRO A 27 3.07 -8.82 5.65
N THR A 28 2.78 -7.90 6.55
CA THR A 28 1.59 -7.96 7.39
C THR A 28 0.50 -7.13 6.75
N TYR A 29 -0.67 -7.73 6.57
CA TYR A 29 -1.86 -7.01 6.17
C TYR A 29 -2.21 -5.99 7.26
N TYR A 30 -2.06 -4.72 6.93
CA TYR A 30 -2.65 -3.67 7.74
C TYR A 30 -4.09 -3.44 7.25
N ILE A 31 -4.99 -4.25 7.76
CA ILE A 31 -6.40 -3.89 7.75
C ILE A 31 -6.61 -3.13 9.06
N VAL A 32 -7.18 -1.94 8.95
CA VAL A 32 -7.62 -1.14 10.11
C VAL A 32 -8.78 -1.88 10.79
N SER A 33 -8.50 -3.05 11.36
CA SER A 33 -9.41 -3.81 12.19
C SER A 33 -8.85 -3.89 13.60
N GLU A 34 -9.66 -3.50 14.57
CA GLU A 34 -9.36 -3.62 16.00
C GLU A 34 -8.76 -5.01 16.31
N GLY A 35 -7.49 -5.04 16.70
CA GLY A 35 -6.80 -6.24 17.14
C GLY A 35 -5.54 -6.64 16.35
N TYR A 36 -5.39 -6.30 15.07
CA TYR A 36 -4.16 -6.62 14.31
C TYR A 36 -2.97 -5.74 14.72
N GLU A 37 -3.22 -4.49 15.09
CA GLU A 37 -2.18 -3.59 15.61
C GLU A 37 -1.47 -4.20 16.82
N ASN A 38 -2.23 -4.79 17.74
CA ASN A 38 -1.68 -5.42 18.93
C ASN A 38 -0.82 -6.65 18.60
N TRP A 39 -1.20 -7.45 17.59
CA TRP A 39 -0.42 -8.63 17.21
C TRP A 39 0.97 -8.25 16.69
N TYR A 40 1.02 -7.29 15.76
CA TYR A 40 2.27 -6.83 15.15
C TYR A 40 3.22 -6.20 16.18
N LEU A 41 2.70 -5.37 17.05
CA LEU A 41 3.49 -4.75 18.11
C LEU A 41 4.00 -5.79 19.11
N ASN A 42 3.15 -6.72 19.54
CA ASN A 42 3.53 -7.83 20.41
C ASN A 42 4.60 -8.72 19.75
N PHE A 43 4.51 -8.90 18.45
CA PHE A 43 5.51 -9.67 17.70
C PHE A 43 6.87 -8.94 17.70
N LEU A 44 6.92 -7.66 17.40
CA LEU A 44 8.16 -6.87 17.42
C LEU A 44 8.77 -6.77 18.81
N GLU A 45 7.95 -6.59 19.85
CA GLU A 45 8.41 -6.62 21.23
C GLU A 45 9.01 -7.98 21.59
N TRP A 46 8.36 -9.05 21.16
CA TRP A 46 8.86 -10.41 21.36
C TRP A 46 10.17 -10.66 20.59
N CYS A 47 10.29 -10.18 19.34
CA CYS A 47 11.53 -10.27 18.56
C CYS A 47 12.69 -9.58 19.29
N LYS A 48 12.43 -8.40 19.86
CA LYS A 48 13.42 -7.66 20.64
C LYS A 48 13.86 -8.42 21.88
N GLN A 49 12.95 -9.07 22.60
CA GLN A 49 13.24 -9.86 23.79
C GLN A 49 13.97 -11.17 23.48
N ASN A 50 13.94 -11.61 22.23
CA ASN A 50 14.48 -12.89 21.77
C ASN A 50 15.67 -12.75 20.82
N ASP A 51 16.24 -11.55 20.66
CA ASP A 51 17.40 -11.24 19.82
C ASP A 51 17.22 -11.68 18.36
N CYS A 52 16.00 -11.49 17.82
CA CYS A 52 15.67 -11.80 16.44
C CYS A 52 14.90 -10.66 15.74
N ILE A 53 15.33 -9.42 15.98
CA ILE A 53 14.77 -8.24 15.31
C ILE A 53 15.04 -8.36 13.81
N PRO A 54 14.03 -8.18 12.93
CA PRO A 54 14.25 -8.15 11.48
C PRO A 54 15.16 -7.00 11.06
N ASP A 55 15.80 -7.10 9.91
CA ASP A 55 16.61 -6.02 9.34
C ASP A 55 15.76 -4.91 8.72
N SER A 56 14.51 -5.22 8.38
CA SER A 56 13.55 -4.28 7.80
C SER A 56 12.11 -4.63 8.16
N LEU A 57 11.24 -3.64 8.06
CA LEU A 57 9.80 -3.78 8.26
C LEU A 57 9.09 -3.79 6.90
N SER A 58 8.23 -4.77 6.68
CA SER A 58 7.49 -4.92 5.43
C SER A 58 5.99 -4.95 5.68
N PHE A 59 5.23 -4.23 4.86
CA PHE A 59 3.78 -4.10 5.00
C PHE A 59 3.05 -4.26 3.67
N THR A 60 1.85 -4.82 3.75
CA THR A 60 0.80 -4.70 2.73
C THR A 60 -0.19 -3.64 3.18
N TYR A 61 -0.50 -2.67 2.33
CA TYR A 61 -1.43 -1.60 2.66
C TYR A 61 -2.47 -1.39 1.56
N TYR A 62 -3.73 -1.40 1.96
CA TYR A 62 -4.87 -0.96 1.15
C TYR A 62 -5.63 0.11 1.90
N ASP A 63 -5.93 1.21 1.22
CA ASP A 63 -6.63 2.36 1.81
C ASP A 63 -8.14 2.10 1.94
N THR A 64 -8.46 1.01 2.62
CA THR A 64 -9.83 0.53 2.79
C THR A 64 -10.19 0.34 4.25
N LYS A 65 -11.48 0.46 4.56
CA LYS A 65 -12.06 0.08 5.83
C LYS A 65 -13.13 -0.99 5.64
N LEU A 66 -13.35 -1.81 6.66
CA LEU A 66 -14.46 -2.75 6.67
C LEU A 66 -15.79 -1.98 6.81
N ILE A 67 -16.73 -2.27 5.93
CA ILE A 67 -18.10 -1.84 6.11
C ILE A 67 -18.77 -2.84 7.06
N SER A 68 -19.16 -2.40 8.25
CA SER A 68 -19.93 -3.23 9.18
C SER A 68 -21.37 -3.38 8.65
N ASN A 69 -21.60 -4.31 7.75
CA ASN A 69 -22.93 -4.63 7.28
C ASN A 69 -23.39 -5.95 7.90
N LYS A 70 -24.36 -5.87 8.81
CA LYS A 70 -24.91 -7.01 9.54
C LYS A 70 -25.62 -8.04 8.62
N ASN A 71 -25.73 -7.79 7.32
CA ASN A 71 -26.51 -8.56 6.36
C ASN A 71 -25.73 -9.28 5.28
N HIS A 72 -24.37 -9.27 5.29
CA HIS A 72 -23.61 -10.03 4.30
C HIS A 72 -23.26 -11.42 4.85
N SER A 73 -23.71 -12.44 4.12
CA SER A 73 -23.39 -13.85 4.37
C SER A 73 -21.88 -14.08 4.36
N LYS A 74 -21.40 -14.98 5.21
CA LYS A 74 -20.00 -15.37 5.40
C LYS A 74 -19.41 -16.16 4.22
N GLU A 75 -19.81 -15.90 2.99
CA GLU A 75 -19.22 -16.56 1.84
C GLU A 75 -17.89 -15.92 1.45
N SER A 76 -16.91 -16.71 1.09
CA SER A 76 -15.49 -16.39 1.03
C SER A 76 -15.10 -15.21 0.11
N PHE A 77 -15.97 -14.74 -0.77
CA PHE A 77 -15.82 -13.50 -1.54
C PHE A 77 -16.45 -12.27 -0.87
N GLY A 78 -17.22 -12.44 0.19
CA GLY A 78 -17.90 -11.35 0.92
C GLY A 78 -16.96 -10.34 1.57
N PHE A 79 -15.73 -10.72 1.85
CA PHE A 79 -14.72 -9.86 2.48
C PHE A 79 -14.33 -8.66 1.60
N ILE A 80 -14.10 -8.87 0.31
CA ILE A 80 -13.70 -7.81 -0.62
C ILE A 80 -14.85 -6.84 -0.91
N TYR A 81 -16.07 -7.33 -0.94
CA TYR A 81 -17.27 -6.52 -1.17
C TYR A 81 -17.74 -5.72 0.06
N ALA A 82 -17.26 -6.07 1.24
CA ALA A 82 -17.55 -5.36 2.48
C ALA A 82 -16.55 -4.24 2.81
N MET A 83 -15.68 -3.89 1.87
CA MET A 83 -14.69 -2.83 2.04
C MET A 83 -15.10 -1.57 1.28
N SER A 84 -14.82 -0.41 1.87
CA SER A 84 -14.89 0.89 1.22
C SER A 84 -13.54 1.60 1.32
N LEU A 85 -13.31 2.57 0.43
CA LEU A 85 -12.19 3.50 0.60
C LEU A 85 -12.26 4.12 2.00
N SER A 86 -11.11 4.32 2.65
CA SER A 86 -11.05 4.95 3.97
C SER A 86 -11.66 6.36 3.95
N GLU A 87 -12.06 6.88 5.10
CA GLU A 87 -12.61 8.23 5.18
C GLU A 87 -11.55 9.32 5.08
N SER A 88 -10.30 8.96 5.44
CA SER A 88 -9.19 9.89 5.45
C SER A 88 -8.55 10.00 4.06
N PRO A 89 -8.39 11.20 3.49
CA PRO A 89 -7.57 11.39 2.30
C PRO A 89 -6.09 11.11 2.55
N ASP A 90 -5.67 11.04 3.81
CA ASP A 90 -4.29 10.85 4.26
C ASP A 90 -4.02 9.45 4.82
N GLY A 91 -4.85 8.46 4.49
CA GLY A 91 -4.81 7.12 5.09
C GLY A 91 -3.43 6.47 5.07
N LEU A 92 -2.73 6.46 3.93
CA LEU A 92 -1.36 5.92 3.85
C LEU A 92 -0.37 6.73 4.71
N LYS A 93 -0.44 8.04 4.70
CA LYS A 93 0.42 8.90 5.51
C LYS A 93 0.20 8.65 7.00
N ASP A 94 -1.05 8.56 7.44
CA ASP A 94 -1.39 8.27 8.84
C ASP A 94 -0.86 6.91 9.27
N PHE A 95 -1.00 5.89 8.42
CA PHE A 95 -0.43 4.57 8.62
C PHE A 95 1.11 4.62 8.75
N VAL A 96 1.81 5.25 7.80
CA VAL A 96 3.27 5.38 7.84
C VAL A 96 3.73 6.11 9.10
N MET A 97 3.03 7.19 9.48
CA MET A 97 3.34 7.93 10.71
C MET A 97 3.11 7.09 11.97
N GLN A 98 2.12 6.20 11.97
CA GLN A 98 1.90 5.25 13.06
C GLN A 98 3.05 4.26 13.15
N VAL A 99 3.44 3.61 12.04
CA VAL A 99 4.59 2.68 11.99
C VAL A 99 5.86 3.36 12.51
N LEU A 100 6.12 4.61 12.10
CA LEU A 100 7.27 5.38 12.56
C LEU A 100 7.22 5.70 14.07
N ARG A 101 6.04 5.96 14.61
CA ARG A 101 5.85 6.16 16.08
C ARG A 101 6.17 4.88 16.84
N GLU A 102 5.64 3.74 16.38
CA GLU A 102 5.85 2.43 17.00
C GLU A 102 7.31 1.98 16.91
N ARG A 103 7.96 2.17 15.76
CA ARG A 103 9.40 1.92 15.61
C ARG A 103 10.21 2.70 16.65
N ARG A 104 9.87 3.97 16.89
CA ARG A 104 10.52 4.81 17.92
C ARG A 104 10.19 4.33 19.32
N ARG A 105 8.93 4.02 19.61
CA ARG A 105 8.48 3.51 20.92
C ARG A 105 9.20 2.23 21.31
N LEU A 106 9.36 1.32 20.35
CA LEU A 106 10.07 0.05 20.55
C LEU A 106 11.59 0.19 20.52
N ASN A 107 12.10 1.37 20.24
CA ASN A 107 13.54 1.64 20.16
C ASN A 107 14.27 0.74 19.14
N LEU A 108 13.67 0.57 17.95
CA LEU A 108 14.17 -0.29 16.87
C LEU A 108 15.15 0.42 15.91
N GLY A 109 15.66 1.58 16.30
CA GLY A 109 16.61 2.34 15.50
C GLY A 109 16.00 2.89 14.21
N LYS A 110 16.75 2.78 13.11
CA LYS A 110 16.35 3.26 11.78
C LYS A 110 16.04 2.10 10.83
N LEU A 111 15.35 1.05 11.31
CA LEU A 111 14.95 -0.04 10.41
C LEU A 111 14.23 0.52 9.18
N PRO A 112 14.65 0.15 7.97
CA PRO A 112 13.97 0.54 6.74
C PRO A 112 12.55 0.00 6.71
N ILE A 113 11.65 0.72 6.04
CA ILE A 113 10.24 0.36 5.91
C ILE A 113 9.93 0.19 4.43
N TYR A 114 9.48 -1.01 4.06
CA TYR A 114 9.07 -1.35 2.70
C TYR A 114 7.55 -1.49 2.63
N LEU A 115 6.95 -0.83 1.67
CA LEU A 115 5.58 -1.09 1.29
C LEU A 115 5.60 -2.14 0.18
N SER A 116 5.62 -3.42 0.59
CA SER A 116 5.81 -4.57 -0.30
C SER A 116 4.62 -4.87 -1.19
N GLU A 117 3.45 -4.35 -0.83
CA GLU A 117 2.23 -4.43 -1.62
C GLU A 117 1.31 -3.27 -1.22
N TRP A 118 0.84 -2.48 -2.19
CA TRP A 118 -0.11 -1.41 -1.89
C TRP A 118 -1.03 -1.07 -3.05
N ASN A 119 -2.21 -0.58 -2.68
CA ASN A 119 -3.19 -0.02 -3.60
C ASN A 119 -4.25 0.78 -2.80
N ASN A 120 -5.20 1.47 -3.46
CA ASN A 120 -6.35 2.07 -2.79
C ASN A 120 -7.38 1.01 -2.38
N THR A 121 -7.42 -0.13 -3.05
CA THR A 121 -8.39 -1.20 -2.85
C THR A 121 -7.76 -2.56 -3.18
N PRO A 122 -8.12 -3.64 -2.49
CA PRO A 122 -7.79 -5.00 -2.91
C PRO A 122 -8.74 -5.52 -4.00
N SER A 123 -9.81 -4.80 -4.33
CA SER A 123 -10.83 -5.23 -5.28
C SER A 123 -10.33 -5.18 -6.72
N GLN A 124 -10.46 -6.28 -7.43
CA GLN A 124 -10.13 -6.42 -8.85
C GLN A 124 -11.25 -5.96 -9.79
N GLN A 125 -12.29 -5.33 -9.26
CA GLN A 125 -13.44 -4.81 -10.01
C GLN A 125 -13.89 -3.45 -9.46
N ASP A 126 -12.93 -2.61 -9.09
CA ASP A 126 -13.18 -1.24 -8.65
C ASP A 126 -12.95 -0.29 -9.82
N LEU A 127 -14.03 0.27 -10.37
CA LEU A 127 -13.96 1.14 -11.55
C LEU A 127 -13.10 2.39 -11.36
N LEU A 128 -12.82 2.82 -10.13
CA LEU A 128 -11.85 3.90 -9.87
C LEU A 128 -10.43 3.54 -10.35
N ASN A 129 -10.10 2.26 -10.42
CA ASN A 129 -8.80 1.80 -10.92
C ASN A 129 -8.54 2.18 -12.38
N ASP A 130 -9.60 2.44 -13.16
CA ASP A 130 -9.50 2.79 -14.57
C ASP A 130 -9.64 4.31 -14.83
N THR A 131 -9.70 5.12 -13.79
CA THR A 131 -9.91 6.57 -13.87
C THR A 131 -8.67 7.38 -13.51
N CYS A 132 -8.71 8.69 -13.80
CA CYS A 132 -7.67 9.65 -13.39
C CYS A 132 -7.56 9.78 -11.85
N PHE A 133 -8.60 9.45 -11.08
CA PHE A 133 -8.53 9.37 -9.63
C PHE A 133 -7.35 8.50 -9.19
N LYS A 134 -7.17 7.34 -9.83
CA LYS A 134 -6.08 6.41 -9.51
C LYS A 134 -4.70 7.03 -9.71
N SER A 135 -4.51 7.78 -10.79
CA SER A 135 -3.23 8.49 -11.02
C SER A 135 -2.93 9.48 -9.93
N CYS A 136 -3.91 10.32 -9.58
CA CYS A 136 -3.75 11.32 -8.52
C CYS A 136 -3.53 10.67 -7.15
N TYR A 137 -4.21 9.56 -6.85
CA TYR A 137 -4.00 8.77 -5.65
C TYR A 137 -2.55 8.27 -5.53
N ILE A 138 -2.01 7.70 -6.63
CA ILE A 138 -0.63 7.20 -6.67
C ILE A 138 0.36 8.35 -6.46
N VAL A 139 0.25 9.42 -7.24
CA VAL A 139 1.16 10.58 -7.17
C VAL A 139 1.16 11.19 -5.77
N LYS A 140 -0.02 11.51 -5.22
CA LYS A 140 -0.14 12.07 -3.87
C LYS A 140 0.55 11.19 -2.83
N ASN A 141 0.20 9.91 -2.77
CA ASN A 141 0.66 9.03 -1.71
C ASN A 141 2.16 8.74 -1.80
N ILE A 142 2.73 8.61 -2.99
CA ILE A 142 4.18 8.46 -3.18
C ILE A 142 4.89 9.74 -2.76
N LEU A 143 4.48 10.91 -3.25
CA LEU A 143 5.15 12.18 -2.97
C LEU A 143 5.03 12.63 -1.51
N GLU A 144 3.97 12.25 -0.82
CA GLU A 144 3.84 12.52 0.62
C GLU A 144 4.74 11.66 1.50
N ASN A 145 5.12 10.47 1.04
CA ASN A 145 5.86 9.48 1.84
C ASN A 145 7.22 9.10 1.26
N TYR A 146 7.70 9.75 0.19
CA TYR A 146 8.96 9.42 -0.51
C TYR A 146 10.19 9.41 0.40
N ASP A 147 10.17 10.23 1.46
CA ASP A 147 11.26 10.41 2.43
C ASP A 147 11.13 9.49 3.67
N ARG A 148 10.16 8.59 3.69
CA ARG A 148 9.82 7.73 4.83
C ARG A 148 9.84 6.24 4.56
N LEU A 149 9.69 5.87 3.30
CA LEU A 149 9.61 4.48 2.83
C LEU A 149 10.72 4.21 1.82
N GLU A 150 11.31 3.02 1.92
CA GLU A 150 12.34 2.58 0.98
C GLU A 150 11.75 2.12 -0.36
N SER A 151 10.52 1.62 -0.36
CA SER A 151 9.85 1.21 -1.60
C SER A 151 8.32 1.30 -1.53
N PHE A 152 7.73 1.39 -2.73
CA PHE A 152 6.30 1.35 -2.98
C PHE A 152 6.02 0.31 -4.06
N THR A 153 5.81 -0.95 -3.66
CA THR A 153 5.52 -2.03 -4.60
C THR A 153 4.04 -2.07 -4.93
N TYR A 154 3.70 -1.59 -6.10
CA TYR A 154 2.30 -1.47 -6.55
C TYR A 154 1.70 -2.83 -6.94
N GLN A 155 0.52 -3.11 -6.47
CA GLN A 155 -0.31 -4.25 -6.86
C GLN A 155 -1.37 -3.78 -7.89
N ALA A 156 -1.25 -4.12 -9.21
CA ALA A 156 -0.32 -5.03 -9.82
C ALA A 156 0.22 -4.48 -11.17
N LEU A 157 1.02 -5.27 -11.90
CA LEU A 157 1.51 -4.86 -13.23
C LEU A 157 0.40 -4.91 -14.29
N THR A 158 -0.42 -5.96 -14.28
CA THR A 158 -1.50 -6.16 -15.26
C THR A 158 -2.82 -6.51 -14.58
N ASP A 159 -3.92 -6.34 -15.33
CA ASP A 159 -5.25 -6.78 -14.89
C ASP A 159 -5.43 -8.31 -15.01
N LEU A 160 -4.43 -9.04 -15.49
CA LEU A 160 -4.43 -10.49 -15.56
C LEU A 160 -4.09 -11.08 -14.19
N MET A 161 -5.11 -11.40 -13.42
CA MET A 161 -4.98 -11.98 -12.09
C MET A 161 -5.61 -13.38 -12.07
N ALA A 162 -4.90 -14.34 -11.46
CA ALA A 162 -5.33 -15.74 -11.41
C ALA A 162 -6.63 -15.97 -10.62
N ASP A 163 -6.93 -15.06 -9.69
CA ASP A 163 -7.98 -15.23 -8.69
C ASP A 163 -9.35 -14.71 -9.15
N SER A 164 -9.44 -14.13 -10.34
CA SER A 164 -10.71 -13.58 -10.84
C SER A 164 -11.03 -14.09 -12.25
N SER A 165 -12.32 -14.31 -12.50
CA SER A 165 -12.81 -14.48 -13.85
C SER A 165 -12.65 -13.15 -14.60
N LEU A 166 -12.01 -13.20 -15.76
CA LEU A 166 -11.86 -12.03 -16.61
C LEU A 166 -13.20 -11.69 -17.27
N PRO A 167 -13.77 -10.51 -17.00
CA PRO A 167 -14.96 -10.07 -17.70
C PRO A 167 -14.60 -9.75 -19.16
N ASN A 168 -15.57 -9.89 -20.07
CA ASN A 168 -15.41 -9.55 -21.48
C ASN A 168 -15.51 -8.04 -21.72
N MET A 169 -14.69 -7.28 -20.97
CA MET A 169 -14.62 -5.82 -21.01
C MET A 169 -13.14 -5.39 -21.01
N LEU A 170 -12.85 -4.32 -21.75
CA LEU A 170 -11.50 -3.78 -21.84
C LEU A 170 -11.05 -3.11 -20.55
N PHE A 171 -11.97 -2.37 -19.90
CA PHE A 171 -11.79 -1.70 -18.62
C PHE A 171 -12.88 -2.21 -17.68
N PHE A 172 -12.48 -2.87 -16.62
CA PHE A 172 -13.40 -3.50 -15.65
C PHE A 172 -13.02 -3.22 -14.19
N GLY A 173 -12.12 -2.25 -13.98
CA GLY A 173 -11.68 -1.89 -12.64
C GLY A 173 -10.58 -2.80 -12.08
N GLY A 174 -9.82 -3.50 -12.91
CA GLY A 174 -8.68 -4.32 -12.48
C GLY A 174 -7.59 -3.51 -11.81
N LEU A 175 -6.71 -4.18 -11.04
CA LEU A 175 -5.65 -3.53 -10.25
C LEU A 175 -4.44 -3.10 -11.07
N GLY A 176 -4.30 -3.59 -12.29
CA GLY A 176 -3.11 -3.44 -13.11
C GLY A 176 -2.76 -2.01 -13.53
N LEU A 177 -1.48 -1.81 -13.85
CA LEU A 177 -1.02 -0.65 -14.63
C LEU A 177 -1.43 -0.76 -16.09
N PHE A 178 -1.59 -2.00 -16.55
CA PHE A 178 -2.02 -2.33 -17.91
C PHE A 178 -3.28 -3.19 -17.88
N THR A 179 -4.15 -2.98 -18.87
CA THR A 179 -5.27 -3.90 -19.10
C THR A 179 -4.77 -5.29 -19.49
N VAL A 180 -5.65 -6.29 -19.50
CA VAL A 180 -5.33 -7.65 -19.99
C VAL A 180 -4.75 -7.63 -21.41
N ASN A 181 -5.16 -6.67 -22.24
CA ASN A 181 -4.70 -6.52 -23.61
C ASN A 181 -3.44 -5.63 -23.74
N GLY A 182 -2.79 -5.27 -22.63
CA GLY A 182 -1.55 -4.49 -22.65
C GLY A 182 -1.75 -2.98 -22.86
N ILE A 183 -2.96 -2.45 -22.73
CA ILE A 183 -3.23 -1.01 -22.85
C ILE A 183 -2.83 -0.32 -21.53
N PRO A 184 -1.94 0.72 -21.58
CA PRO A 184 -1.58 1.48 -20.40
C PRO A 184 -2.80 2.19 -19.80
N LYS A 185 -2.97 2.07 -18.48
CA LYS A 185 -4.03 2.75 -17.73
C LYS A 185 -3.52 4.09 -17.17
N ALA A 186 -4.42 4.89 -16.61
CA ALA A 186 -4.05 6.14 -15.96
C ALA A 186 -2.99 5.96 -14.86
N SER A 187 -3.05 4.84 -14.12
CA SER A 187 -2.06 4.45 -13.12
C SER A 187 -0.63 4.28 -13.68
N TYR A 188 -0.48 3.75 -14.89
CA TYR A 188 0.82 3.64 -15.57
C TYR A 188 1.45 5.02 -15.81
N TYR A 189 0.66 5.97 -16.29
CA TYR A 189 1.16 7.32 -16.57
C TYR A 189 1.55 8.07 -15.29
N ALA A 190 0.93 7.78 -14.15
CA ALA A 190 1.38 8.32 -12.87
C ALA A 190 2.85 7.95 -12.59
N TYR A 191 3.23 6.69 -12.77
CA TYR A 191 4.63 6.24 -12.61
C TYR A 191 5.56 6.81 -13.67
N THR A 192 5.09 6.92 -14.92
CA THR A 192 5.89 7.54 -15.99
C THR A 192 6.21 9.00 -15.68
N LEU A 193 5.26 9.74 -15.11
CA LEU A 193 5.49 11.13 -14.69
C LEU A 193 6.39 11.23 -13.45
N LEU A 194 6.16 10.38 -12.45
CA LEU A 194 7.00 10.34 -11.24
C LEU A 194 8.47 10.04 -11.57
N GLN A 195 8.73 9.19 -12.57
CA GLN A 195 10.09 8.87 -13.02
C GLN A 195 10.84 10.06 -13.61
N GLN A 196 10.14 11.13 -14.00
CA GLN A 196 10.76 12.34 -14.56
C GLN A 196 11.17 13.36 -13.50
N LEU A 197 10.90 13.09 -12.24
CA LEU A 197 11.36 13.94 -11.14
C LEU A 197 12.87 13.75 -10.94
N GLY A 198 13.56 14.85 -10.68
CA GLY A 198 15.00 14.84 -10.37
C GLY A 198 15.27 14.35 -8.96
N ASP A 199 16.53 14.02 -8.70
CA ASP A 199 17.00 13.43 -7.43
C ASP A 199 17.12 14.45 -6.29
N GLN A 200 17.21 15.75 -6.60
CA GLN A 200 17.32 16.82 -5.62
C GLN A 200 15.95 17.38 -5.28
N PHE A 201 15.44 17.05 -4.10
CA PHE A 201 14.21 17.66 -3.57
C PHE A 201 14.43 19.14 -3.22
N LEU A 202 13.47 19.99 -3.64
CA LEU A 202 13.50 21.44 -3.36
C LEU A 202 12.32 21.90 -2.51
N GLY A 203 11.14 21.32 -2.70
CA GLY A 203 9.96 21.72 -1.93
C GLY A 203 8.69 20.97 -2.33
N ARG A 204 7.73 20.96 -1.42
CA ARG A 204 6.39 20.38 -1.66
C ARG A 204 5.31 21.19 -0.93
N GLY A 205 4.08 21.09 -1.41
CA GLY A 205 2.86 21.58 -0.78
C GLY A 205 1.70 20.64 -1.08
N ASP A 206 0.48 21.11 -0.83
CA ASP A 206 -0.72 20.26 -0.88
C ASP A 206 -0.97 19.62 -2.25
N GLU A 207 -0.59 20.27 -3.33
CA GLU A 207 -0.86 19.78 -4.68
C GLU A 207 0.35 19.97 -5.63
N TYR A 208 1.56 20.12 -5.05
CA TYR A 208 2.77 20.26 -5.87
C TYR A 208 3.99 19.63 -5.20
N PHE A 209 4.95 19.25 -6.06
CA PHE A 209 6.26 18.73 -5.67
C PHE A 209 7.32 19.26 -6.64
N ILE A 210 8.43 19.76 -6.12
CA ILE A 210 9.50 20.40 -6.91
C ILE A 210 10.80 19.67 -6.68
N THR A 211 11.44 19.29 -7.77
CA THR A 211 12.78 18.72 -7.79
C THR A 211 13.70 19.47 -8.75
N ARG A 212 14.95 19.13 -8.68
CA ARG A 212 16.00 19.60 -9.61
C ARG A 212 16.86 18.44 -10.05
N GLU A 213 17.19 18.43 -11.32
CA GLU A 213 18.23 17.58 -11.89
C GLU A 213 19.14 18.44 -12.76
N ASN A 214 20.44 18.50 -12.40
CA ASN A 214 21.41 19.40 -13.02
C ASN A 214 20.92 20.86 -12.98
N ASP A 215 20.75 21.49 -14.15
CA ASP A 215 20.26 22.86 -14.32
C ASP A 215 18.76 22.95 -14.61
N SER A 216 18.06 21.83 -14.56
CA SER A 216 16.62 21.75 -14.87
C SER A 216 15.78 21.57 -13.61
N PHE A 217 14.64 22.26 -13.56
CA PHE A 217 13.64 22.10 -12.50
C PHE A 217 12.47 21.28 -13.02
N GLN A 218 12.01 20.33 -12.19
CA GLN A 218 10.81 19.57 -12.46
C GLN A 218 9.74 19.97 -11.43
N VAL A 219 8.55 20.24 -11.93
CA VAL A 219 7.39 20.57 -11.08
C VAL A 219 6.29 19.58 -11.38
N MET A 220 5.95 18.75 -10.41
CA MET A 220 4.79 17.88 -10.46
C MET A 220 3.60 18.61 -9.83
N LEU A 221 2.52 18.73 -10.59
CA LEU A 221 1.24 19.24 -10.11
C LEU A 221 0.21 18.10 -10.14
N TYR A 222 -0.60 18.00 -9.11
CA TYR A 222 -1.66 16.99 -9.04
C TYR A 222 -2.88 17.57 -8.31
N ASN A 223 -4.09 17.11 -8.69
CA ASN A 223 -5.34 17.54 -8.07
C ASN A 223 -6.08 16.30 -7.57
N TYR A 224 -5.76 15.89 -6.34
CA TYR A 224 -6.40 14.76 -5.70
C TYR A 224 -7.70 15.19 -5.01
N ARG A 225 -8.80 14.46 -5.29
CA ARG A 225 -10.07 14.59 -4.59
C ARG A 225 -10.50 13.23 -4.06
N HIS A 226 -10.72 13.16 -2.79
CA HIS A 226 -11.03 11.90 -2.11
C HIS A 226 -12.51 11.54 -2.24
N PHE A 227 -12.81 10.27 -2.61
CA PHE A 227 -14.15 9.76 -2.91
C PHE A 227 -14.58 8.64 -1.95
N ASN A 228 -14.63 8.93 -0.65
CA ASN A 228 -14.99 7.92 0.34
C ASN A 228 -16.50 7.59 0.39
N TYR A 229 -17.36 8.58 0.20
CA TYR A 229 -18.81 8.42 0.39
C TYR A 229 -19.48 7.59 -0.70
N LEU A 230 -18.93 7.53 -1.90
CA LEU A 230 -19.47 6.74 -3.00
C LEU A 230 -19.39 5.23 -2.74
N TYR A 231 -18.51 4.81 -1.85
CA TYR A 231 -18.31 3.41 -1.48
C TYR A 231 -18.96 3.06 -0.16
N ALA A 232 -19.21 4.03 0.72
CA ALA A 232 -19.75 3.81 2.06
C ALA A 232 -21.12 3.14 2.05
N ASN A 233 -21.88 3.29 0.98
CA ASN A 233 -23.25 2.76 0.86
C ASN A 233 -23.33 1.49 -0.01
N GLY A 234 -22.23 0.98 -0.53
CA GLY A 234 -22.23 -0.12 -1.47
C GLY A 234 -22.93 0.22 -2.81
N GLU A 235 -23.17 1.50 -3.05
CA GLU A 235 -23.69 1.99 -4.31
C GLU A 235 -22.58 1.86 -5.34
N ARG A 236 -22.65 0.82 -6.15
CA ARG A 236 -21.90 0.75 -7.40
C ARG A 236 -22.33 1.93 -8.25
N PHE A 237 -21.40 2.50 -9.01
CA PHE A 237 -21.74 3.41 -10.07
C PHE A 237 -22.67 2.69 -11.05
N ASP A 238 -23.97 2.80 -10.85
CA ASP A 238 -24.92 2.61 -11.93
C ASP A 238 -24.75 3.81 -12.87
N MET A 239 -23.82 3.66 -13.79
CA MET A 239 -23.76 4.55 -14.94
C MET A 239 -24.91 4.15 -15.87
N THR A 240 -26.13 4.64 -15.59
CA THR A 240 -27.21 4.68 -16.54
C THR A 240 -27.02 5.81 -17.52
#